data_e45a4029080c58739b5e51f5f0ecb0f9
#
_entry.id   e45a4029080c58739b5e51f5f0ecb0f9
#
_cell.length_a   1.000
_cell.length_b   1.000
_cell.length_c   1.000
_cell.angle_alpha   90.00
_cell.angle_beta   90.00
_cell.angle_gamma   90.00
#
_symmetry.space_group_name_H-M   'P 1'
#
loop_
_entity.id
_entity.type
_entity.pdbx_description
1 polymer ?
#
loop_
_entity_poly.entity_id
_entity_poly.type
_entity_poly.pdbx_seq_one_letter_code
_entity_poly.pdbx_strand_id
1 'polypeptide(L)'
;MFSVAGRGGCRLKIGCCATYWRTNLTLRQVAPLFGVSKSAADRILDHLAPLLAVSPARRPRKDTVYIVDGTLVPTRDRTIASSSKNYRYSTNLQVVIDANSRLVVAIGLPLPGSRNDCRAFTESGVDRACRGAPTIADGGYQGTGLLIPHRKRRGQSRLSPQQEAENAVHRRARARVEHALSRLKNWKILRDCRLKGDGVHQAMLGIARLHNMALIR
;
A
#
# COMPACT_ATOMS: atom_id res chain seq x y z
N MET A 1 -22.38 24.52 17.18
CA MET A 1 -23.34 23.50 16.73
C MET A 1 -23.43 23.58 15.22
N PHE A 2 -22.60 22.85 14.46
CA PHE A 2 -22.64 22.89 13.00
C PHE A 2 -23.06 21.49 12.52
N SER A 3 -24.35 21.36 12.25
CA SER A 3 -24.94 20.26 11.52
C SER A 3 -24.54 20.40 10.04
N VAL A 4 -23.51 19.68 9.59
CA VAL A 4 -23.22 19.52 8.17
C VAL A 4 -23.78 18.16 7.75
N ALA A 5 -25.09 18.01 7.86
CA ALA A 5 -25.84 16.88 7.35
C ALA A 5 -26.30 17.20 5.91
N GLY A 6 -25.44 16.88 4.94
CA GLY A 6 -25.76 17.02 3.52
C GLY A 6 -24.64 16.45 2.65
N ARG A 7 -24.94 16.06 1.40
CA ARG A 7 -23.94 15.56 0.43
C ARG A 7 -22.71 16.47 0.29
N GLY A 8 -22.86 17.80 0.49
CA GLY A 8 -21.78 18.77 0.53
C GLY A 8 -20.80 18.56 1.71
N GLY A 9 -21.32 18.24 2.89
CA GLY A 9 -20.51 17.99 4.07
C GLY A 9 -19.63 16.76 3.98
N CYS A 10 -20.09 15.71 3.32
CA CYS A 10 -19.30 14.50 3.10
C CYS A 10 -18.14 14.75 2.11
N ARG A 11 -18.39 15.46 1.02
CA ARG A 11 -17.35 15.82 0.04
C ARG A 11 -16.25 16.69 0.66
N LEU A 12 -16.61 17.66 1.47
CA LEU A 12 -15.66 18.54 2.16
C LEU A 12 -14.77 17.76 3.13
N LYS A 13 -15.34 16.83 3.89
CA LYS A 13 -14.59 15.98 4.81
C LYS A 13 -13.62 15.03 4.10
N ILE A 14 -14.06 14.37 3.02
CA ILE A 14 -13.20 13.52 2.18
C ILE A 14 -12.09 14.37 1.56
N GLY A 15 -12.39 15.56 1.07
CA GLY A 15 -11.41 16.52 0.55
C GLY A 15 -10.35 16.90 1.57
N CYS A 16 -10.73 17.12 2.83
CA CYS A 16 -9.81 17.42 3.92
C CYS A 16 -8.82 16.27 4.15
N CYS A 17 -9.30 15.02 4.26
CA CYS A 17 -8.45 13.84 4.39
C CYS A 17 -7.52 13.66 3.18
N ALA A 18 -8.06 13.74 1.98
CA ALA A 18 -7.29 13.58 0.75
C ALA A 18 -6.20 14.65 0.64
N THR A 19 -6.51 15.91 0.94
CA THR A 19 -5.54 17.02 0.93
C THR A 19 -4.44 16.78 1.97
N TYR A 20 -4.78 16.39 3.19
CA TYR A 20 -3.82 16.07 4.23
C TYR A 20 -2.86 14.96 3.78
N TRP A 21 -3.36 13.82 3.30
CA TRP A 21 -2.52 12.72 2.83
C TRP A 21 -1.72 13.08 1.57
N ARG A 22 -2.34 13.83 0.64
CA ARG A 22 -1.68 14.18 -0.64
C ARG A 22 -0.53 15.14 -0.46
N THR A 23 -0.70 16.15 0.39
CA THR A 23 0.25 17.26 0.56
C THR A 23 1.20 17.08 1.72
N ASN A 24 0.83 16.25 2.71
CA ASN A 24 1.51 16.14 4.01
C ASN A 24 1.66 17.50 4.72
N LEU A 25 0.73 18.44 4.49
CA LEU A 25 0.63 19.68 5.27
C LEU A 25 0.19 19.36 6.70
N THR A 26 0.53 20.23 7.64
CA THR A 26 0.03 20.10 9.02
C THR A 26 -1.48 20.34 9.07
N LEU A 27 -2.16 19.81 10.09
CA LEU A 27 -3.59 20.08 10.27
C LEU A 27 -3.89 21.56 10.46
N ARG A 28 -2.96 22.34 11.03
CA ARG A 28 -3.07 23.80 11.13
C ARG A 28 -3.11 24.50 9.77
N GLN A 29 -2.44 23.91 8.76
CA GLN A 29 -2.42 24.44 7.39
C GLN A 29 -3.61 23.93 6.56
N VAL A 30 -4.04 22.68 6.79
CA VAL A 30 -5.15 22.08 6.05
C VAL A 30 -6.49 22.62 6.52
N ALA A 31 -6.71 22.77 7.83
CA ALA A 31 -7.99 23.14 8.40
C ALA A 31 -8.60 24.44 7.81
N PRO A 32 -7.84 25.56 7.68
CA PRO A 32 -8.35 26.78 7.06
C PRO A 32 -8.82 26.62 5.62
N LEU A 33 -8.20 25.73 4.83
CA LEU A 33 -8.60 25.47 3.44
C LEU A 33 -10.01 24.87 3.33
N PHE A 34 -10.51 24.32 4.43
CA PHE A 34 -11.82 23.69 4.52
C PHE A 34 -12.78 24.42 5.48
N GLY A 35 -12.39 25.60 5.95
CA GLY A 35 -13.23 26.41 6.86
C GLY A 35 -13.49 25.72 8.21
N VAL A 36 -12.57 24.89 8.70
CA VAL A 36 -12.72 24.18 9.97
C VAL A 36 -11.57 24.46 10.93
N SER A 37 -11.76 24.22 12.23
CA SER A 37 -10.69 24.29 13.21
C SER A 37 -9.72 23.12 13.08
N LYS A 38 -8.49 23.29 13.61
CA LYS A 38 -7.49 22.18 13.67
C LYS A 38 -8.06 20.94 14.35
N SER A 39 -8.77 21.11 15.46
CA SER A 39 -9.39 20.00 16.20
C SER A 39 -10.54 19.32 15.44
N ALA A 40 -11.28 20.11 14.63
CA ALA A 40 -12.30 19.55 13.75
C ALA A 40 -11.67 18.74 12.59
N ALA A 41 -10.59 19.24 12.00
CA ALA A 41 -9.85 18.52 10.97
C ALA A 41 -9.25 17.20 11.51
N ASP A 42 -8.74 17.19 12.73
CA ASP A 42 -8.23 16.00 13.42
C ASP A 42 -9.34 14.93 13.55
N ARG A 43 -10.49 15.32 14.14
CA ARG A 43 -11.64 14.41 14.25
C ARG A 43 -12.18 13.93 12.90
N ILE A 44 -12.08 14.75 11.85
CA ILE A 44 -12.46 14.34 10.49
C ILE A 44 -11.56 13.23 10.01
N LEU A 45 -10.24 13.34 10.21
CA LEU A 45 -9.29 12.30 9.84
C LEU A 45 -9.55 11.00 10.62
N ASP A 46 -9.65 11.08 11.93
CA ASP A 46 -9.87 9.91 12.80
C ASP A 46 -11.15 9.17 12.45
N HIS A 47 -12.23 9.91 12.15
CA HIS A 47 -13.51 9.31 11.78
C HIS A 47 -13.54 8.76 10.36
N LEU A 48 -12.93 9.45 9.39
CA LEU A 48 -13.04 9.07 7.99
C LEU A 48 -11.96 8.09 7.51
N ALA A 49 -10.77 8.09 8.12
CA ALA A 49 -9.71 7.19 7.67
C ALA A 49 -10.15 5.71 7.68
N PRO A 50 -10.79 5.18 8.74
CA PRO A 50 -11.30 3.82 8.73
C PRO A 50 -12.40 3.58 7.67
N LEU A 51 -13.28 4.57 7.44
CA LEU A 51 -14.36 4.47 6.46
C LEU A 51 -13.87 4.52 5.02
N LEU A 52 -12.73 5.17 4.79
CA LEU A 52 -12.06 5.23 3.49
C LEU A 52 -11.12 4.03 3.28
N ALA A 53 -10.97 3.13 4.23
CA ALA A 53 -10.09 1.98 4.09
C ALA A 53 -10.52 1.08 2.93
N VAL A 54 -9.55 0.66 2.10
CA VAL A 54 -9.78 -0.42 1.15
C VAL A 54 -9.99 -1.72 1.92
N SER A 55 -11.10 -2.42 1.61
CA SER A 55 -11.36 -3.73 2.19
C SER A 55 -10.78 -4.81 1.28
N PRO A 56 -10.12 -5.84 1.82
CA PRO A 56 -9.64 -6.96 1.03
C PRO A 56 -10.80 -7.61 0.25
N ALA A 57 -10.52 -8.04 -0.98
CA ALA A 57 -11.49 -8.81 -1.74
C ALA A 57 -11.80 -10.11 -0.99
N ARG A 58 -13.09 -10.41 -0.78
CA ARG A 58 -13.51 -11.60 -0.02
C ARG A 58 -13.12 -12.90 -0.69
N ARG A 59 -13.17 -12.95 -2.03
CA ARG A 59 -12.72 -14.08 -2.85
C ARG A 59 -12.16 -13.57 -4.17
N PRO A 60 -11.04 -14.13 -4.67
CA PRO A 60 -10.57 -13.82 -6.01
C PRO A 60 -11.63 -14.27 -7.05
N ARG A 61 -11.72 -13.53 -8.15
CA ARG A 61 -12.51 -13.98 -9.30
C ARG A 61 -11.81 -15.17 -9.96
N LYS A 62 -12.56 -16.00 -10.67
CA LYS A 62 -11.99 -17.04 -11.53
C LYS A 62 -11.00 -16.36 -12.49
N ASP A 63 -9.84 -16.96 -12.68
CA ASP A 63 -8.74 -16.45 -13.52
C ASP A 63 -8.04 -15.16 -13.03
N THR A 64 -8.24 -14.77 -11.76
CA THR A 64 -7.49 -13.67 -11.16
C THR A 64 -6.06 -14.09 -10.90
N VAL A 65 -5.11 -13.22 -11.30
CA VAL A 65 -3.70 -13.30 -10.91
C VAL A 65 -3.39 -12.09 -10.05
N TYR A 66 -2.78 -12.31 -8.90
CA TYR A 66 -2.33 -11.23 -8.04
C TYR A 66 -0.83 -10.96 -8.22
N ILE A 67 -0.43 -9.76 -7.86
CA ILE A 67 0.98 -9.37 -7.75
C ILE A 67 1.16 -8.74 -6.38
N VAL A 68 2.13 -9.25 -5.61
CA VAL A 68 2.50 -8.69 -4.30
C VAL A 68 3.87 -8.06 -4.38
N ASP A 69 4.03 -6.93 -3.68
CA ASP A 69 5.33 -6.29 -3.49
C ASP A 69 5.36 -5.52 -2.17
N GLY A 70 6.54 -5.45 -1.56
CA GLY A 70 6.79 -4.68 -0.36
C GLY A 70 7.15 -3.23 -0.66
N THR A 71 6.69 -2.32 0.17
CA THR A 71 7.09 -0.92 0.09
C THR A 71 7.47 -0.36 1.45
N LEU A 72 8.59 0.36 1.50
CA LEU A 72 9.02 1.06 2.71
C LEU A 72 8.38 2.45 2.75
N VAL A 73 7.75 2.76 3.88
CA VAL A 73 7.21 4.08 4.20
C VAL A 73 8.03 4.67 5.33
N PRO A 74 8.82 5.74 5.06
CA PRO A 74 9.51 6.47 6.12
C PRO A 74 8.49 6.98 7.13
N THR A 75 8.70 6.72 8.42
CA THR A 75 7.81 7.16 9.47
C THR A 75 8.59 7.72 10.65
N ARG A 76 8.01 8.72 11.32
CA ARG A 76 8.58 9.35 12.51
C ARG A 76 8.19 8.62 13.80
N ASP A 77 7.23 7.72 13.73
CA ASP A 77 6.84 6.89 14.87
C ASP A 77 7.82 5.73 15.06
N ARG A 78 8.66 5.84 16.09
CA ARG A 78 9.68 4.84 16.42
C ARG A 78 9.11 3.58 17.06
N THR A 79 7.85 3.57 17.47
CA THR A 79 7.22 2.39 18.09
C THR A 79 6.94 1.29 17.09
N ILE A 80 6.71 1.67 15.81
CA ILE A 80 6.41 0.75 14.71
C ILE A 80 7.51 0.70 13.64
N ALA A 81 8.50 1.60 13.73
CA ALA A 81 9.56 1.73 12.74
C ALA A 81 10.85 1.03 13.17
N SER A 82 11.62 0.61 12.17
CA SER A 82 13.02 0.25 12.34
C SER A 82 13.88 0.76 11.20
N SER A 83 15.20 0.72 11.38
CA SER A 83 16.15 1.03 10.32
C SER A 83 16.01 0.03 9.17
N SER A 84 16.08 0.51 7.96
CA SER A 84 16.06 -0.28 6.74
C SER A 84 17.21 0.14 5.82
N LYS A 85 17.42 -0.60 4.73
CA LYS A 85 18.47 -0.30 3.76
C LYS A 85 18.44 1.16 3.24
N ASN A 86 17.24 1.71 3.07
CA ASN A 86 17.05 3.01 2.42
C ASN A 86 16.69 4.13 3.41
N TYR A 87 16.23 3.79 4.61
CA TYR A 87 15.70 4.77 5.56
C TYR A 87 16.14 4.46 6.99
N ARG A 88 16.45 5.51 7.74
CA ARG A 88 16.82 5.39 9.15
C ARG A 88 15.67 4.82 9.99
N TYR A 89 14.44 5.24 9.68
CA TYR A 89 13.20 4.73 10.31
C TYR A 89 12.12 4.57 9.25
N SER A 90 11.60 3.37 9.11
CA SER A 90 10.54 3.05 8.16
C SER A 90 9.70 1.86 8.63
N THR A 91 8.52 1.71 8.04
CA THR A 91 7.70 0.49 8.09
C THR A 91 7.68 -0.18 6.72
N ASN A 92 7.64 -1.50 6.72
CA ASN A 92 7.37 -2.32 5.52
C ASN A 92 5.86 -2.55 5.43
N LEU A 93 5.27 -2.18 4.30
CA LEU A 93 3.88 -2.42 3.94
C LEU A 93 3.82 -3.31 2.71
N GLN A 94 3.17 -4.45 2.84
CA GLN A 94 2.93 -5.36 1.72
C GLN A 94 1.67 -4.93 0.97
N VAL A 95 1.74 -4.82 -0.35
CA VAL A 95 0.64 -4.37 -1.23
C VAL A 95 0.34 -5.47 -2.25
N VAL A 96 -0.92 -5.85 -2.35
CA VAL A 96 -1.40 -6.79 -3.37
C VAL A 96 -2.27 -6.06 -4.36
N ILE A 97 -2.00 -6.25 -5.63
CA ILE A 97 -2.85 -5.76 -6.73
C ILE A 97 -3.39 -6.92 -7.56
N ASP A 98 -4.52 -6.69 -8.19
CA ASP A 98 -4.98 -7.52 -9.30
C ASP A 98 -4.15 -7.16 -10.56
N ALA A 99 -3.58 -8.17 -11.20
CA ALA A 99 -2.68 -8.00 -12.34
C ALA A 99 -3.38 -7.37 -13.56
N ASN A 100 -4.67 -7.60 -13.74
CA ASN A 100 -5.42 -7.14 -14.89
C ASN A 100 -5.96 -5.73 -14.68
N SER A 101 -6.70 -5.51 -13.59
CA SER A 101 -7.33 -4.22 -13.28
C SER A 101 -6.36 -3.21 -12.67
N ARG A 102 -5.23 -3.66 -12.12
CA ARG A 102 -4.25 -2.85 -11.34
C ARG A 102 -4.84 -2.26 -10.05
N LEU A 103 -6.01 -2.72 -9.65
CA LEU A 103 -6.64 -2.31 -8.40
C LEU A 103 -5.88 -2.90 -7.22
N VAL A 104 -5.69 -2.10 -6.18
CA VAL A 104 -5.18 -2.60 -4.90
C VAL A 104 -6.28 -3.43 -4.25
N VAL A 105 -6.00 -4.69 -3.99
CA VAL A 105 -6.96 -5.65 -3.41
C VAL A 105 -6.71 -5.92 -1.94
N ALA A 106 -5.48 -5.73 -1.47
CA ALA A 106 -5.13 -5.86 -0.06
C ALA A 106 -3.88 -5.05 0.30
N ILE A 107 -3.83 -4.62 1.55
CA ILE A 107 -2.66 -4.02 2.21
C ILE A 107 -2.40 -4.81 3.49
N GLY A 108 -1.17 -5.26 3.69
CA GLY A 108 -0.75 -5.92 4.92
C GLY A 108 -0.61 -4.95 6.09
N LEU A 109 -0.67 -5.48 7.30
CA LEU A 109 -0.34 -4.70 8.51
C LEU A 109 1.09 -4.15 8.42
N PRO A 110 1.34 -2.94 8.95
CA PRO A 110 2.67 -2.36 8.94
C PRO A 110 3.62 -3.18 9.82
N LEU A 111 4.79 -3.48 9.29
CA LEU A 111 5.85 -4.18 9.99
C LEU A 111 7.11 -3.31 10.04
N PRO A 112 8.05 -3.58 10.98
CA PRO A 112 9.31 -2.86 11.03
C PRO A 112 10.04 -2.88 9.69
N GLY A 113 10.63 -1.75 9.27
CA GLY A 113 11.26 -1.60 7.96
C GLY A 113 12.44 -2.55 7.68
N SER A 114 13.02 -3.16 8.72
CA SER A 114 14.05 -4.20 8.61
C SER A 114 13.48 -5.59 8.28
N ARG A 115 12.15 -5.76 8.36
CA ARG A 115 11.53 -7.05 8.08
C ARG A 115 11.68 -7.41 6.60
N ASN A 116 12.24 -8.59 6.30
CA ASN A 116 12.37 -9.09 4.93
C ASN A 116 10.99 -9.46 4.36
N ASP A 117 10.89 -9.45 3.04
CA ASP A 117 9.60 -9.61 2.35
C ASP A 117 8.97 -10.99 2.53
N CYS A 118 9.76 -12.09 2.63
CA CYS A 118 9.22 -13.41 2.94
C CYS A 118 8.44 -13.44 4.26
N ARG A 119 9.04 -12.90 5.31
CA ARG A 119 8.38 -12.83 6.62
C ARG A 119 7.27 -11.79 6.63
N ALA A 120 7.50 -10.64 6.00
CA ALA A 120 6.50 -9.59 5.90
C ALA A 120 5.23 -10.08 5.20
N PHE A 121 5.32 -10.93 4.19
CA PHE A 121 4.19 -11.51 3.51
C PHE A 121 3.25 -12.27 4.46
N THR A 122 3.81 -13.10 5.34
CA THR A 122 3.02 -13.90 6.29
C THR A 122 2.62 -13.09 7.53
N GLU A 123 3.58 -12.39 8.15
CA GLU A 123 3.35 -11.67 9.41
C GLU A 123 2.37 -10.49 9.25
N SER A 124 2.35 -9.84 8.09
CA SER A 124 1.38 -8.77 7.81
C SER A 124 -0.04 -9.28 7.53
N GLY A 125 -0.21 -10.59 7.38
CA GLY A 125 -1.49 -11.23 7.07
C GLY A 125 -1.94 -11.10 5.62
N VAL A 126 -1.11 -10.55 4.74
CA VAL A 126 -1.46 -10.40 3.32
C VAL A 126 -1.50 -11.73 2.58
N ASP A 127 -0.83 -12.75 3.09
CA ASP A 127 -0.90 -14.14 2.61
C ASP A 127 -2.34 -14.66 2.51
N ARG A 128 -3.19 -14.28 3.48
CA ARG A 128 -4.60 -14.69 3.52
C ARG A 128 -5.39 -14.10 2.35
N ALA A 129 -5.06 -12.86 1.95
CA ALA A 129 -5.72 -12.21 0.82
C ALA A 129 -5.31 -12.82 -0.53
N CYS A 130 -4.14 -13.48 -0.59
CA CYS A 130 -3.63 -14.14 -1.79
C CYS A 130 -4.14 -15.58 -1.95
N ARG A 131 -4.80 -16.15 -0.94
CA ARG A 131 -5.30 -17.53 -1.01
C ARG A 131 -6.32 -17.71 -2.12
N GLY A 132 -6.12 -18.76 -2.91
CA GLY A 132 -7.04 -19.13 -3.99
C GLY A 132 -6.77 -18.41 -5.32
N ALA A 133 -5.71 -17.61 -5.42
CA ALA A 133 -5.26 -17.02 -6.69
C ALA A 133 -3.75 -17.18 -6.87
N PRO A 134 -3.27 -17.51 -8.07
CA PRO A 134 -1.86 -17.43 -8.41
C PRO A 134 -1.34 -16.02 -8.09
N THR A 135 -0.24 -15.94 -7.35
CA THR A 135 0.32 -14.65 -6.94
C THR A 135 1.78 -14.54 -7.35
N ILE A 136 2.10 -13.50 -8.10
CA ILE A 136 3.43 -13.18 -8.59
C ILE A 136 4.15 -12.30 -7.55
N ALA A 137 5.42 -12.59 -7.29
CA ALA A 137 6.26 -11.79 -6.39
C ALA A 137 7.69 -11.69 -6.92
N ASP A 138 8.51 -10.85 -6.29
CA ASP A 138 9.92 -10.79 -6.64
C ASP A 138 10.71 -11.96 -6.03
N GLY A 139 12.00 -12.01 -6.37
CA GLY A 139 12.87 -13.06 -5.84
C GLY A 139 13.17 -12.94 -4.34
N GLY A 140 12.70 -11.91 -3.65
CA GLY A 140 12.77 -11.76 -2.19
C GLY A 140 11.80 -12.65 -1.44
N TYR A 141 10.77 -13.20 -2.11
CA TYR A 141 9.71 -14.02 -1.51
C TYR A 141 9.98 -15.53 -1.58
N GLN A 142 11.23 -15.95 -1.44
CA GLN A 142 11.59 -17.38 -1.47
C GLN A 142 10.89 -18.15 -0.33
N GLY A 143 10.44 -19.38 -0.64
CA GLY A 143 9.80 -20.26 0.35
C GLY A 143 8.36 -19.92 0.71
N THR A 144 7.75 -18.92 0.08
CA THR A 144 6.35 -18.50 0.34
C THR A 144 5.32 -19.22 -0.52
N GLY A 145 5.76 -20.04 -1.50
CA GLY A 145 4.85 -20.68 -2.47
C GLY A 145 4.35 -19.75 -3.59
N LEU A 146 4.85 -18.50 -3.64
CA LEU A 146 4.51 -17.54 -4.69
C LEU A 146 5.27 -17.82 -5.99
N LEU A 147 4.74 -17.30 -7.10
CA LEU A 147 5.40 -17.33 -8.40
C LEU A 147 6.52 -16.28 -8.42
N ILE A 148 7.75 -16.74 -8.27
CA ILE A 148 8.96 -15.91 -8.24
C ILE A 148 9.85 -16.21 -9.46
N PRO A 149 10.73 -15.28 -9.87
CA PRO A 149 11.58 -15.50 -11.02
C PRO A 149 12.61 -16.61 -10.76
N HIS A 150 12.95 -17.33 -11.84
CA HIS A 150 14.04 -18.31 -11.82
C HIS A 150 15.36 -17.64 -11.44
N ARG A 151 16.12 -18.32 -10.60
CA ARG A 151 17.47 -17.92 -10.18
C ARG A 151 18.50 -18.96 -10.61
N LYS A 152 19.71 -18.50 -10.87
CA LYS A 152 20.84 -19.37 -11.11
C LYS A 152 21.11 -20.22 -9.88
N ARG A 153 21.34 -21.50 -10.08
CA ARG A 153 21.85 -22.41 -9.04
C ARG A 153 23.34 -22.19 -8.83
N ARG A 154 23.86 -22.62 -7.69
CA ARG A 154 25.30 -22.58 -7.43
C ARG A 154 26.05 -23.37 -8.53
N GLY A 155 27.05 -22.74 -9.16
CA GLY A 155 27.79 -23.33 -10.28
C GLY A 155 27.14 -23.14 -11.67
N GLN A 156 25.96 -22.61 -11.77
CA GLN A 156 25.30 -22.34 -13.04
C GLN A 156 25.70 -20.95 -13.58
N SER A 157 26.30 -20.89 -14.78
CA SER A 157 26.75 -19.65 -15.42
C SER A 157 25.58 -18.83 -15.99
N ARG A 158 24.57 -19.49 -16.58
CA ARG A 158 23.38 -18.86 -17.23
C ARG A 158 22.12 -19.67 -16.94
N LEU A 159 20.97 -18.99 -16.99
CA LEU A 159 19.67 -19.64 -17.03
C LEU A 159 19.47 -20.28 -18.41
N SER A 160 18.56 -21.26 -18.51
CA SER A 160 18.15 -21.78 -19.82
C SER A 160 17.38 -20.68 -20.61
N PRO A 161 17.37 -20.75 -21.96
CA PRO A 161 16.59 -19.80 -22.78
C PRO A 161 15.11 -19.76 -22.39
N GLN A 162 14.54 -20.90 -22.01
CA GLN A 162 13.16 -20.98 -21.52
C GLN A 162 12.99 -20.22 -20.20
N GLN A 163 13.87 -20.41 -19.22
CA GLN A 163 13.84 -19.70 -17.94
C GLN A 163 14.03 -18.19 -18.10
N GLU A 164 14.87 -17.78 -19.05
CA GLU A 164 15.03 -16.35 -19.38
C GLU A 164 13.76 -15.76 -20.00
N ALA A 165 13.08 -16.49 -20.88
CA ALA A 165 11.81 -16.08 -21.47
C ALA A 165 10.70 -15.97 -20.40
N GLU A 166 10.59 -16.96 -19.51
CA GLU A 166 9.65 -16.94 -18.37
C GLU A 166 9.94 -15.76 -17.43
N ASN A 167 11.20 -15.49 -17.12
CA ASN A 167 11.59 -14.32 -16.33
C ASN A 167 11.26 -12.99 -17.03
N ALA A 168 11.31 -12.93 -18.35
CA ALA A 168 10.91 -11.74 -19.10
C ALA A 168 9.40 -11.48 -18.98
N VAL A 169 8.57 -12.53 -19.06
CA VAL A 169 7.13 -12.44 -18.82
C VAL A 169 6.84 -11.99 -17.39
N HIS A 170 7.52 -12.61 -16.44
CA HIS A 170 7.40 -12.28 -15.00
C HIS A 170 7.74 -10.80 -14.72
N ARG A 171 8.84 -10.27 -15.28
CA ARG A 171 9.19 -8.83 -15.14
C ARG A 171 8.12 -7.90 -15.69
N ARG A 172 7.55 -8.22 -16.86
CA ARG A 172 6.46 -7.41 -17.46
C ARG A 172 5.21 -7.42 -16.57
N ALA A 173 4.86 -8.56 -15.98
CA ALA A 173 3.76 -8.63 -15.05
C ALA A 173 4.03 -7.78 -13.80
N ARG A 174 5.21 -7.90 -13.19
CA ARG A 174 5.59 -7.15 -11.98
C ARG A 174 5.64 -5.64 -12.18
N ALA A 175 5.99 -5.15 -13.36
CA ALA A 175 5.96 -3.71 -13.63
C ALA A 175 4.62 -3.04 -13.27
N ARG A 176 3.52 -3.79 -13.26
CA ARG A 176 2.19 -3.28 -12.88
C ARG A 176 2.10 -2.89 -11.41
N VAL A 177 2.67 -3.67 -10.50
CA VAL A 177 2.68 -3.32 -9.07
C VAL A 177 3.64 -2.17 -8.79
N GLU A 178 4.78 -2.13 -9.47
CA GLU A 178 5.73 -1.02 -9.37
C GLU A 178 5.08 0.31 -9.79
N HIS A 179 4.30 0.31 -10.88
CA HIS A 179 3.52 1.48 -11.29
C HIS A 179 2.43 1.85 -10.27
N ALA A 180 1.74 0.88 -9.68
CA ALA A 180 0.76 1.15 -8.63
C ALA A 180 1.44 1.77 -7.40
N LEU A 181 2.54 1.19 -6.92
CA LEU A 181 3.32 1.72 -5.80
C LEU A 181 3.86 3.13 -6.07
N SER A 182 4.35 3.38 -7.29
CA SER A 182 4.79 4.73 -7.70
C SER A 182 3.65 5.75 -7.60
N ARG A 183 2.44 5.40 -8.06
CA ARG A 183 1.25 6.26 -7.94
C ARG A 183 0.84 6.48 -6.49
N LEU A 184 0.85 5.44 -5.65
CA LEU A 184 0.57 5.55 -4.21
C LEU A 184 1.60 6.47 -3.54
N LYS A 185 2.88 6.36 -3.86
CA LYS A 185 3.96 7.22 -3.32
C LYS A 185 3.90 8.68 -3.81
N ASN A 186 3.04 9.02 -4.77
CA ASN A 186 2.74 10.42 -5.06
C ASN A 186 1.97 11.12 -3.94
N TRP A 187 1.41 10.37 -3.00
CA TRP A 187 0.83 10.90 -1.77
C TRP A 187 1.94 11.15 -0.76
N LYS A 188 2.22 12.43 -0.48
CA LYS A 188 3.40 12.85 0.29
C LYS A 188 3.46 12.27 1.70
N ILE A 189 2.32 11.93 2.30
CA ILE A 189 2.28 11.26 3.61
C ILE A 189 3.02 9.90 3.60
N LEU A 190 3.06 9.21 2.45
CA LEU A 190 3.79 7.94 2.30
C LEU A 190 5.30 8.12 2.02
N ARG A 191 5.77 9.37 1.92
CA ARG A 191 7.19 9.72 1.77
C ARG A 191 7.82 10.22 3.07
N ASP A 192 7.00 10.66 4.03
CA ASP A 192 7.41 11.12 5.36
C ASP A 192 6.18 11.08 6.27
N CYS A 193 5.85 9.90 6.78
CA CYS A 193 4.67 9.72 7.62
C CYS A 193 4.90 10.26 9.02
N ARG A 194 4.04 11.21 9.43
CA ARG A 194 4.05 11.83 10.76
C ARG A 194 2.98 11.26 11.69
N LEU A 195 2.14 10.37 11.16
CA LEU A 195 1.08 9.72 11.93
C LEU A 195 1.69 8.71 12.91
N LYS A 196 1.05 8.55 14.06
CA LYS A 196 1.45 7.60 15.10
C LYS A 196 0.59 6.34 15.07
N GLY A 197 1.09 5.28 15.67
CA GLY A 197 0.37 4.00 15.80
C GLY A 197 -0.11 3.46 14.46
N ASP A 198 -1.38 3.16 14.37
CA ASP A 198 -2.01 2.63 13.15
C ASP A 198 -2.19 3.66 12.01
N GLY A 199 -1.84 4.91 12.24
CA GLY A 199 -2.10 6.00 11.29
C GLY A 199 -1.46 5.80 9.92
N VAL A 200 -0.28 5.19 9.82
CA VAL A 200 0.38 4.88 8.54
C VAL A 200 -0.43 3.84 7.75
N HIS A 201 -0.97 2.83 8.44
CA HIS A 201 -1.80 1.79 7.84
C HIS A 201 -3.12 2.36 7.33
N GLN A 202 -3.81 3.15 8.17
CA GLN A 202 -5.06 3.81 7.80
C GLN A 202 -4.88 4.75 6.60
N ALA A 203 -3.80 5.52 6.57
CA ALA A 203 -3.49 6.37 5.42
C ALA A 203 -3.26 5.54 4.14
N MET A 204 -2.51 4.43 4.24
CA MET A 204 -2.24 3.56 3.09
C MET A 204 -3.52 2.91 2.55
N LEU A 205 -4.40 2.41 3.44
CA LEU A 205 -5.69 1.84 3.08
C LEU A 205 -6.61 2.87 2.39
N GLY A 206 -6.69 4.08 2.94
CA GLY A 206 -7.49 5.16 2.37
C GLY A 206 -6.97 5.62 1.01
N ILE A 207 -5.66 5.77 0.87
CA ILE A 207 -5.00 6.12 -0.39
C ILE A 207 -5.21 5.03 -1.44
N ALA A 208 -5.12 3.75 -1.06
CA ALA A 208 -5.38 2.62 -1.95
C ALA A 208 -6.82 2.65 -2.49
N ARG A 209 -7.81 2.96 -1.64
CA ARG A 209 -9.20 3.13 -2.09
C ARG A 209 -9.37 4.30 -3.05
N LEU A 210 -8.77 5.45 -2.75
CA LEU A 210 -8.82 6.61 -3.65
C LEU A 210 -8.12 6.32 -4.99
N HIS A 211 -7.01 5.58 -4.97
CA HIS A 211 -6.35 5.08 -6.17
C HIS A 211 -7.27 4.18 -7.00
N ASN A 212 -7.94 3.22 -6.36
CA ASN A 212 -8.89 2.33 -7.03
C ASN A 212 -10.05 3.10 -7.66
N MET A 213 -10.63 4.06 -6.93
CA MET A 213 -11.70 4.91 -7.46
C MET A 213 -11.28 5.73 -8.68
N ALA A 214 -10.00 6.13 -8.76
CA ALA A 214 -9.48 6.86 -9.92
C ALA A 214 -9.26 5.96 -11.15
N LEU A 215 -9.14 4.63 -10.97
CA LEU A 215 -8.96 3.67 -12.07
C LEU A 215 -10.28 3.13 -12.63
N ILE A 216 -11.37 3.17 -11.84
CA ILE A 216 -12.69 2.63 -12.24
C ILE A 216 -13.52 3.65 -13.04
N ARG A 217 -13.01 4.87 -13.23
CA ARG A 217 -13.69 5.93 -13.99
C ARG A 217 -13.63 5.69 -15.49
#